data_6c908c404efc2bc42054ad62c81ee9cd
#
_entry.id   6c908c404efc2bc42054ad62c81ee9cd
#
_cell.length_a   1.000
_cell.length_b   1.000
_cell.length_c   1.000
_cell.angle_alpha   90.00
_cell.angle_beta   90.00
_cell.angle_gamma   90.00
#
_symmetry.space_group_name_H-M   'P 1'
#
loop_
_entity.id
_entity.type
_entity.pdbx_description
1 polymer ?
#
loop_
_entity_poly.entity_id
_entity_poly.type
_entity_poly.pdbx_seq_one_letter_code
_entity_poly.pdbx_strand_id
1 'polypeptide(L)'
;PICVNEKLVPFLPSNPLVKVGGEQAITAISGAPYGSALVCLISYGYICMLGSEGVTNATKYAILNANYMKARLEDHYPVLYVGEKGRAAHEMILDCRSFKEKGIES
;
A
#
# COMPACT_ATOMS: atom_id res chain seq x y z
N PRO A 1 2.98 -2.88 -12.03
CA PRO A 1 2.66 -4.24 -12.51
C PRO A 1 2.21 -5.12 -11.32
N ILE A 2 1.25 -6.01 -11.60
CA ILE A 2 0.78 -7.02 -10.66
C ILE A 2 0.96 -8.38 -11.32
N CYS A 3 1.60 -9.30 -10.63
CA CYS A 3 1.76 -10.67 -11.06
C CYS A 3 0.87 -11.59 -10.23
N VAL A 4 0.34 -12.62 -10.87
CA VAL A 4 -0.50 -13.62 -10.20
C VAL A 4 0.07 -15.01 -10.39
N ASN A 5 -0.27 -15.94 -9.51
CA ASN A 5 0.03 -17.35 -9.70
C ASN A 5 -0.93 -17.99 -10.71
N GLU A 6 -0.60 -19.18 -11.15
CA GLU A 6 -1.35 -19.93 -12.20
C GLU A 6 -2.84 -20.09 -11.84
N LYS A 7 -3.20 -20.25 -10.57
CA LYS A 7 -4.59 -20.43 -10.13
C LYS A 7 -5.46 -19.20 -10.37
N LEU A 8 -4.88 -18.01 -10.44
CA LEU A 8 -5.58 -16.76 -10.64
C LEU A 8 -5.61 -16.30 -12.11
N VAL A 9 -4.83 -16.94 -12.98
CA VAL A 9 -4.78 -16.61 -14.43
C VAL A 9 -6.17 -16.63 -15.08
N PRO A 10 -7.07 -17.62 -14.83
CA PRO A 10 -8.39 -17.63 -15.41
C PRO A 10 -9.25 -16.41 -15.07
N PHE A 11 -8.98 -15.73 -13.98
CA PHE A 11 -9.75 -14.59 -13.47
C PHE A 11 -9.17 -13.23 -13.81
N LEU A 12 -8.05 -13.19 -14.55
CA LEU A 12 -7.44 -11.92 -14.96
C LEU A 12 -8.42 -11.07 -15.79
N PRO A 13 -8.47 -9.74 -15.58
CA PRO A 13 -9.39 -8.86 -16.27
C PRO A 13 -9.24 -8.92 -17.79
N SER A 14 -10.35 -8.85 -18.50
CA SER A 14 -10.37 -8.72 -19.97
C SER A 14 -10.19 -7.27 -20.41
N ASN A 15 -9.97 -7.06 -21.70
CA ASN A 15 -9.99 -5.74 -22.31
C ASN A 15 -10.64 -5.82 -23.71
N PRO A 16 -11.52 -4.86 -24.07
CA PRO A 16 -12.25 -4.92 -25.33
C PRO A 16 -11.36 -4.63 -26.56
N LEU A 17 -10.19 -4.03 -26.38
CA LEU A 17 -9.31 -3.63 -27.49
C LEU A 17 -8.27 -4.69 -27.84
N VAL A 18 -7.88 -5.52 -26.87
CA VAL A 18 -6.86 -6.55 -27.06
C VAL A 18 -7.29 -7.85 -26.39
N LYS A 19 -6.85 -8.96 -26.94
CA LYS A 19 -7.14 -10.29 -26.40
C LYS A 19 -6.25 -10.56 -25.19
N VAL A 20 -6.73 -10.14 -24.02
CA VAL A 20 -6.15 -10.41 -22.70
C VAL A 20 -7.23 -10.92 -21.76
N GLY A 21 -6.84 -11.47 -20.64
CA GLY A 21 -7.75 -12.02 -19.64
C GLY A 21 -7.91 -13.53 -19.72
N GLY A 22 -8.45 -14.12 -18.68
CA GLY A 22 -8.72 -15.55 -18.57
C GLY A 22 -10.13 -15.95 -19.02
N GLU A 23 -10.42 -17.24 -18.96
CA GLU A 23 -11.73 -17.79 -19.35
C GLU A 23 -12.89 -17.31 -18.47
N GLN A 24 -12.60 -16.95 -17.23
CA GLN A 24 -13.55 -16.42 -16.23
C GLN A 24 -13.24 -14.95 -15.93
N ALA A 25 -12.74 -14.22 -16.91
CA ALA A 25 -12.34 -12.84 -16.74
C ALA A 25 -13.49 -11.92 -16.37
N ILE A 26 -13.21 -10.97 -15.45
CA ILE A 26 -14.08 -9.82 -15.24
C ILE A 26 -13.89 -8.81 -16.38
N THR A 27 -14.76 -7.81 -16.44
CA THR A 27 -14.65 -6.71 -17.41
C THR A 27 -13.34 -5.92 -17.24
N ALA A 28 -13.02 -5.09 -18.22
CA ALA A 28 -11.85 -4.22 -18.14
C ALA A 28 -11.88 -3.32 -16.91
N ILE A 29 -10.75 -3.23 -16.20
CA ILE A 29 -10.56 -2.39 -15.02
C ILE A 29 -9.80 -1.09 -15.33
N SER A 30 -9.22 -0.97 -16.52
CA SER A 30 -8.57 0.24 -17.00
C SER A 30 -8.77 0.43 -18.49
N GLY A 31 -8.72 1.68 -18.97
CA GLY A 31 -8.82 2.00 -20.39
C GLY A 31 -7.61 1.48 -21.19
N ALA A 32 -6.41 1.54 -20.61
CA ALA A 32 -5.20 1.02 -21.24
C ALA A 32 -5.09 -0.49 -21.01
N PRO A 33 -4.98 -1.32 -22.06
CA PRO A 33 -4.96 -2.79 -21.95
C PRO A 33 -3.87 -3.35 -21.04
N TYR A 34 -2.71 -2.72 -21.05
CA TYR A 34 -1.52 -3.12 -20.29
C TYR A 34 -1.16 -2.16 -19.17
N GLY A 35 -2.09 -1.27 -18.79
CA GLY A 35 -1.86 -0.20 -17.84
C GLY A 35 -1.08 0.98 -18.46
N SER A 36 -0.76 1.97 -17.64
CA SER A 36 -0.04 3.16 -18.07
C SER A 36 1.46 3.04 -17.76
N ALA A 37 2.24 2.64 -18.73
CA ALA A 37 3.70 2.50 -18.58
C ALA A 37 4.37 3.85 -18.26
N LEU A 38 3.77 4.98 -18.65
CA LEU A 38 4.28 6.32 -18.37
C LEU A 38 4.41 6.58 -16.85
N VAL A 39 3.52 5.99 -16.03
CA VAL A 39 3.59 6.08 -14.57
C VAL A 39 4.90 5.53 -14.02
N CYS A 40 5.52 4.57 -14.68
CA CYS A 40 6.83 4.02 -14.28
C CYS A 40 7.95 5.05 -14.32
N LEU A 41 7.82 6.12 -15.11
CA LEU A 41 8.80 7.22 -15.15
C LEU A 41 8.87 7.98 -13.82
N ILE A 42 7.77 8.04 -13.07
CA ILE A 42 7.74 8.64 -11.73
C ILE A 42 8.63 7.83 -10.80
N SER A 43 8.45 6.51 -10.77
CA SER A 43 9.28 5.61 -9.96
C SER A 43 10.74 5.65 -10.40
N TYR A 44 11.00 5.67 -11.70
CA TYR A 44 12.35 5.78 -12.25
C TYR A 44 13.03 7.09 -11.80
N GLY A 45 12.35 8.23 -11.96
CA GLY A 45 12.86 9.52 -11.52
C GLY A 45 13.14 9.55 -10.01
N TYR A 46 12.23 9.01 -9.20
CA TYR A 46 12.40 8.91 -7.74
C TYR A 46 13.65 8.08 -7.37
N ILE A 47 13.83 6.92 -7.98
CA ILE A 47 14.98 6.05 -7.73
C ILE A 47 16.29 6.73 -8.18
N CYS A 48 16.30 7.39 -9.35
CA CYS A 48 17.47 8.12 -9.84
C CYS A 48 17.85 9.27 -8.92
N MET A 49 16.86 9.99 -8.36
CA MET A 49 17.12 11.12 -7.45
C MET A 49 17.69 10.67 -6.11
N LEU A 50 17.20 9.56 -5.56
CA LEU A 50 17.60 9.09 -4.23
C LEU A 50 18.81 8.17 -4.26
N GLY A 51 19.00 7.43 -5.34
CA GLY A 51 20.00 6.35 -5.42
C GLY A 51 19.70 5.20 -4.46
N SER A 52 20.55 4.20 -4.43
CA SER A 52 20.37 3.01 -3.59
C SER A 52 20.38 3.33 -2.10
N GLU A 53 21.24 4.23 -1.67
CA GLU A 53 21.34 4.64 -0.27
C GLU A 53 20.12 5.45 0.15
N GLY A 54 19.70 6.42 -0.67
CA GLY A 54 18.56 7.28 -0.37
C GLY A 54 17.24 6.49 -0.30
N VAL A 55 17.00 5.53 -1.21
CA VAL A 55 15.82 4.65 -1.16
C VAL A 55 15.81 3.82 0.11
N THR A 56 16.97 3.25 0.50
CA THR A 56 17.10 2.49 1.75
C THR A 56 16.82 3.38 2.97
N ASN A 57 17.39 4.57 3.01
CA ASN A 57 17.21 5.50 4.12
C ASN A 57 15.78 6.02 4.21
N ALA A 58 15.11 6.29 3.08
CA ALA A 58 13.70 6.67 3.07
C ALA A 58 12.83 5.65 3.81
N THR A 59 13.04 4.35 3.56
CA THR A 59 12.33 3.27 4.25
C THR A 59 12.67 3.22 5.74
N LYS A 60 13.96 3.35 6.11
CA LYS A 60 14.38 3.36 7.52
C LYS A 60 13.73 4.52 8.29
N TYR A 61 13.73 5.71 7.71
CA TYR A 61 13.10 6.88 8.32
C TYR A 61 11.58 6.76 8.41
N ALA A 62 10.93 6.17 7.42
CA ALA A 62 9.49 5.92 7.48
C ALA A 62 9.12 5.01 8.66
N ILE A 63 9.88 3.92 8.86
CA ILE A 63 9.68 3.00 9.98
C ILE A 63 10.00 3.68 11.33
N LEU A 64 11.08 4.45 11.39
CA LEU A 64 11.46 5.20 12.59
C LEU A 64 10.37 6.21 12.97
N ASN A 65 9.88 6.98 12.01
CA ASN A 65 8.84 7.99 12.23
C ASN A 65 7.54 7.36 12.70
N ALA A 66 7.09 6.26 12.08
CA ALA A 66 5.89 5.55 12.50
C ALA A 66 6.01 5.06 13.95
N ASN A 67 7.15 4.47 14.33
CA ASN A 67 7.36 3.98 15.69
C ASN A 67 7.54 5.12 16.71
N TYR A 68 8.12 6.24 16.32
CA TYR A 68 8.18 7.44 17.16
C TYR A 68 6.78 7.98 17.43
N MET A 69 5.97 8.13 16.37
CA MET A 69 4.57 8.57 16.53
C MET A 69 3.77 7.59 17.39
N LYS A 70 3.94 6.28 17.18
CA LYS A 70 3.34 5.25 18.03
C LYS A 70 3.67 5.50 19.50
N ALA A 71 4.95 5.57 19.84
CA ALA A 71 5.40 5.77 21.21
C ALA A 71 4.88 7.07 21.86
N ARG A 72 4.59 8.10 21.05
CA ARG A 72 4.05 9.38 21.53
C ARG A 72 2.53 9.37 21.69
N LEU A 73 1.85 8.49 20.99
CA LEU A 73 0.38 8.50 20.89
C LEU A 73 -0.29 7.31 21.60
N GLU A 74 0.40 6.19 21.80
CA GLU A 74 -0.21 4.94 22.25
C GLU A 74 -0.88 5.02 23.64
N ASP A 75 -0.47 5.91 24.50
CA ASP A 75 -1.12 6.16 25.81
C ASP A 75 -2.51 6.79 25.68
N HIS A 76 -2.77 7.45 24.55
CA HIS A 76 -4.02 8.17 24.29
C HIS A 76 -4.86 7.53 23.18
N TYR A 77 -4.19 6.93 22.20
CA TYR A 77 -4.78 6.32 21.01
C TYR A 77 -4.24 4.91 20.85
N PRO A 78 -4.97 3.87 21.24
CA PRO A 78 -4.52 2.50 21.07
C PRO A 78 -4.14 2.20 19.62
N VAL A 79 -2.99 1.60 19.42
CA VAL A 79 -2.53 1.13 18.10
C VAL A 79 -3.10 -0.27 17.87
N LEU A 80 -3.87 -0.43 16.79
CA LEU A 80 -4.68 -1.63 16.57
C LEU A 80 -3.83 -2.86 16.21
N TYR A 81 -2.79 -2.67 15.40
CA TYR A 81 -1.92 -3.76 14.95
C TYR A 81 -0.46 -3.41 15.13
N VAL A 82 0.27 -4.36 15.71
CA VAL A 82 1.73 -4.31 15.86
C VAL A 82 2.33 -5.69 15.59
N GLY A 83 3.58 -5.73 15.18
CA GLY A 83 4.31 -6.98 15.04
C GLY A 83 4.64 -7.62 16.39
N GLU A 84 5.24 -8.83 16.37
CA GLU A 84 5.58 -9.62 17.57
C GLU A 84 6.43 -8.86 18.60
N LYS A 85 7.25 -7.89 18.14
CA LYS A 85 8.08 -7.05 19.01
C LYS A 85 7.41 -5.72 19.41
N GLY A 86 6.09 -5.60 19.23
CA GLY A 86 5.33 -4.40 19.56
C GLY A 86 5.62 -3.20 18.66
N ARG A 87 6.21 -3.39 17.47
CA ARG A 87 6.59 -2.32 16.55
C ARG A 87 5.62 -2.23 15.38
N ALA A 88 5.31 -1.00 14.97
CA ALA A 88 4.65 -0.70 13.71
C ALA A 88 5.64 -0.82 12.53
N ALA A 89 5.12 -0.99 11.32
CA ALA A 89 5.90 -0.90 10.08
C ALA A 89 6.14 0.58 9.71
N HIS A 90 5.85 0.97 8.49
CA HIS A 90 5.97 2.38 8.04
C HIS A 90 4.70 3.20 8.30
N GLU A 91 3.63 2.57 8.76
CA GLU A 91 2.34 3.16 9.09
C GLU A 91 1.69 2.42 10.26
N MET A 92 0.63 2.99 10.83
CA MET A 92 -0.13 2.38 11.91
C MET A 92 -1.60 2.76 11.80
N ILE A 93 -2.46 1.97 12.46
CA ILE A 93 -3.88 2.27 12.61
C ILE A 93 -4.14 2.59 14.07
N LEU A 94 -4.63 3.80 14.33
CA LEU A 94 -5.08 4.22 15.65
C LEU A 94 -6.55 3.84 15.85
N ASP A 95 -6.87 3.26 16.99
CA ASP A 95 -8.24 2.90 17.33
C ASP A 95 -8.94 4.05 18.02
N CYS A 96 -9.85 4.70 17.33
CA CYS A 96 -10.64 5.81 17.85
C CYS A 96 -12.04 5.40 18.35
N ARG A 97 -12.37 4.10 18.40
CA ARG A 97 -13.72 3.64 18.78
C ARG A 97 -14.12 4.06 20.20
N SER A 98 -13.16 4.13 21.11
CA SER A 98 -13.38 4.59 22.48
C SER A 98 -13.86 6.05 22.59
N PHE A 99 -13.58 6.87 21.59
CA PHE A 99 -14.05 8.27 21.55
C PHE A 99 -15.52 8.37 21.16
N LYS A 100 -16.02 7.44 20.37
CA LYS A 100 -17.42 7.38 19.98
C LYS A 100 -18.33 7.17 21.18
N GLU A 101 -17.89 6.36 22.15
CA GLU A 101 -18.61 6.16 23.43
C GLU A 101 -18.73 7.44 24.25
N LYS A 102 -17.85 8.41 24.01
CA LYS A 102 -17.84 9.74 24.65
C LYS A 102 -18.56 10.81 23.82
N GLY A 103 -19.27 10.41 22.77
CA GLY A 103 -20.02 11.32 21.88
C GLY A 103 -19.14 12.12 20.91
N ILE A 104 -17.88 11.72 20.70
CA ILE A 104 -16.98 12.33 19.72
C ILE A 104 -17.08 11.51 18.44
N GLU A 105 -17.66 12.11 17.41
CA GLU A 105 -17.79 11.52 16.07
C GLU A 105 -16.92 12.29 15.07
N SER A 106 -16.42 11.55 14.05
CA SER A 106 -15.67 12.11 12.93
C SER A 106 -16.60 12.59 11.82
#